data_b87acecb2528d382f4220c3b9ccbef87
#
_entry.id   b87acecb2528d382f4220c3b9ccbef87
#
_cell.length_a   1.000
_cell.length_b   1.000
_cell.length_c   1.000
_cell.angle_alpha   90.00
_cell.angle_beta   90.00
_cell.angle_gamma   90.00
#
_symmetry.space_group_name_H-M   'P 1'
#
loop_
_entity.id
_entity.type
_entity.pdbx_description
1 polymer ?
#
loop_
_entity_poly.entity_id
_entity_poly.type
_entity_poly.pdbx_seq_one_letter_code
_entity_poly.pdbx_strand_id
1 'polypeptide(L)'
;MATSKEKASEIIKNAEAQGQERFDAIILEAKQEVAEMKKAAEQDIERAKEDAIQDIRSEMVNVALSASKEILKREVDSKDNTKLAEDFINRLN
;
A
#
# COMPACT_ATOMS: atom_id res chain seq x y z
N MET A 1 35.26 32.39 -49.39
CA MET A 1 35.37 31.05 -48.84
C MET A 1 35.67 31.11 -47.34
N ALA A 2 35.02 30.36 -46.58
CA ALA A 2 35.32 30.24 -45.15
C ALA A 2 36.67 29.56 -44.94
N THR A 3 37.50 30.10 -44.04
CA THR A 3 38.79 29.51 -43.68
C THR A 3 38.58 28.23 -42.87
N SER A 4 39.59 27.37 -42.76
CA SER A 4 39.54 26.17 -41.91
C SER A 4 39.25 26.50 -40.43
N LYS A 5 39.74 27.64 -39.97
CA LYS A 5 39.53 28.15 -38.63
C LYS A 5 38.05 28.52 -38.39
N GLU A 6 37.44 29.18 -39.39
CA GLU A 6 36.00 29.52 -39.32
C GLU A 6 35.13 28.31 -39.36
N LYS A 7 35.44 27.29 -40.17
CA LYS A 7 34.73 26.01 -40.23
C LYS A 7 34.84 25.26 -38.91
N ALA A 8 36.04 25.24 -38.32
CA ALA A 8 36.24 24.60 -37.00
C ALA A 8 35.44 25.30 -35.93
N SER A 9 35.40 26.63 -35.91
CA SER A 9 34.60 27.42 -34.97
C SER A 9 33.11 27.11 -35.10
N GLU A 10 32.62 27.01 -36.35
CA GLU A 10 31.22 26.69 -36.63
C GLU A 10 30.86 25.27 -36.17
N ILE A 11 31.74 24.29 -36.42
CA ILE A 11 31.54 22.91 -35.97
C ILE A 11 31.46 22.87 -34.43
N ILE A 12 32.35 23.59 -33.74
CA ILE A 12 32.35 23.66 -32.28
C ILE A 12 31.05 24.28 -31.76
N LYS A 13 30.61 25.40 -32.34
CA LYS A 13 29.35 26.05 -31.96
C LYS A 13 28.16 25.14 -32.17
N ASN A 14 28.10 24.44 -33.29
CA ASN A 14 27.02 23.50 -33.57
C ASN A 14 27.03 22.32 -32.58
N ALA A 15 28.22 21.80 -32.26
CA ALA A 15 28.36 20.73 -31.29
C ALA A 15 27.91 21.16 -29.89
N GLU A 16 28.29 22.38 -29.47
CA GLU A 16 27.87 22.93 -28.19
C GLU A 16 26.34 23.13 -28.13
N ALA A 17 25.76 23.66 -29.22
CA ALA A 17 24.31 23.85 -29.30
C ALA A 17 23.56 22.52 -29.23
N GLN A 18 24.01 21.50 -29.96
CA GLN A 18 23.43 20.17 -29.92
C GLN A 18 23.61 19.51 -28.55
N GLY A 19 24.78 19.70 -27.94
CA GLY A 19 25.07 19.21 -26.61
C GLY A 19 24.13 19.80 -25.56
N GLN A 20 23.91 21.12 -25.64
CA GLN A 20 22.99 21.82 -24.74
C GLN A 20 21.54 21.35 -24.94
N GLU A 21 21.13 21.22 -26.20
CA GLU A 21 19.80 20.73 -26.52
C GLU A 21 19.55 19.32 -25.98
N ARG A 22 20.52 18.42 -26.13
CA ARG A 22 20.46 17.07 -25.59
C ARG A 22 20.45 17.06 -24.06
N PHE A 23 21.27 17.91 -23.47
CA PHE A 23 21.30 18.06 -22.01
C PHE A 23 19.94 18.49 -21.49
N ASP A 24 19.34 19.52 -22.09
CA ASP A 24 18.01 20.00 -21.69
C ASP A 24 16.95 18.93 -21.87
N ALA A 25 17.01 18.17 -22.97
CA ALA A 25 16.08 17.08 -23.23
C ALA A 25 16.23 15.96 -22.19
N ILE A 26 17.44 15.59 -21.82
CA ILE A 26 17.72 14.57 -20.80
C ILE A 26 17.20 15.02 -19.44
N ILE A 27 17.43 16.28 -19.08
CA ILE A 27 16.94 16.82 -17.81
C ILE A 27 15.40 16.81 -17.77
N LEU A 28 14.76 17.22 -18.87
CA LEU A 28 13.30 17.19 -18.95
C LEU A 28 12.75 15.78 -18.80
N GLU A 29 13.33 14.83 -19.52
CA GLU A 29 12.96 13.43 -19.45
C GLU A 29 13.16 12.87 -18.03
N ALA A 30 14.30 13.17 -17.41
CA ALA A 30 14.58 12.76 -16.04
C ALA A 30 13.56 13.31 -15.04
N LYS A 31 13.18 14.57 -15.18
CA LYS A 31 12.14 15.21 -14.35
C LYS A 31 10.80 14.52 -14.52
N GLN A 32 10.43 14.16 -15.74
CA GLN A 32 9.19 13.44 -16.02
C GLN A 32 9.21 12.06 -15.41
N GLU A 33 10.32 11.33 -15.53
CA GLU A 33 10.47 10.02 -14.92
C GLU A 33 10.37 10.09 -13.38
N VAL A 34 11.02 11.07 -12.77
CA VAL A 34 10.95 11.28 -11.32
C VAL A 34 9.51 11.58 -10.90
N ALA A 35 8.80 12.43 -11.65
CA ALA A 35 7.40 12.74 -11.36
C ALA A 35 6.51 11.50 -11.46
N GLU A 36 6.72 10.66 -12.47
CA GLU A 36 5.98 9.39 -12.63
C GLU A 36 6.30 8.40 -11.52
N MET A 37 7.57 8.27 -11.16
CA MET A 37 7.99 7.40 -10.06
C MET A 37 7.40 7.84 -8.73
N LYS A 38 7.38 9.16 -8.48
CA LYS A 38 6.77 9.73 -7.28
C LYS A 38 5.29 9.43 -7.22
N LYS A 39 4.59 9.62 -8.33
CA LYS A 39 3.16 9.32 -8.43
C LYS A 39 2.87 7.83 -8.19
N ALA A 40 3.68 6.96 -8.80
CA ALA A 40 3.56 5.52 -8.61
C ALA A 40 3.81 5.13 -7.15
N ALA A 41 4.83 5.72 -6.52
CA ALA A 41 5.13 5.48 -5.12
C ALA A 41 4.00 5.94 -4.19
N GLU A 42 3.39 7.09 -4.46
CA GLU A 42 2.25 7.60 -3.72
C GLU A 42 1.03 6.67 -3.84
N GLN A 43 0.78 6.14 -5.04
CA GLN A 43 -0.28 5.17 -5.27
C GLN A 43 -0.03 3.86 -4.54
N ASP A 44 1.22 3.38 -4.54
CA ASP A 44 1.61 2.16 -3.84
C ASP A 44 1.45 2.32 -2.32
N ILE A 45 1.82 3.48 -1.78
CA ILE A 45 1.65 3.80 -0.36
C ILE A 45 0.16 3.81 0.01
N GLU A 46 -0.67 4.44 -0.81
CA GLU A 46 -2.12 4.50 -0.59
C GLU A 46 -2.73 3.10 -0.61
N ARG A 47 -2.33 2.27 -1.57
CA ARG A 47 -2.79 0.89 -1.67
C ARG A 47 -2.34 0.07 -0.46
N ALA A 48 -1.10 0.25 -0.03
CA ALA A 48 -0.57 -0.45 1.16
C ALA A 48 -1.34 -0.05 2.42
N LYS A 49 -1.71 1.23 2.55
CA LYS A 49 -2.55 1.71 3.66
C LYS A 49 -3.93 1.07 3.64
N GLU A 50 -4.57 1.03 2.48
CA GLU A 50 -5.89 0.41 2.33
C GLU A 50 -5.85 -1.07 2.67
N ASP A 51 -4.83 -1.79 2.17
CA ASP A 51 -4.65 -3.21 2.46
C ASP A 51 -4.41 -3.44 3.96
N ALA A 52 -3.60 -2.60 4.60
CA ALA A 52 -3.34 -2.68 6.02
C ALA A 52 -4.62 -2.44 6.84
N ILE A 53 -5.44 -1.48 6.44
CA ILE A 53 -6.73 -1.20 7.10
C ILE A 53 -7.67 -2.39 6.94
N GLN A 54 -7.75 -3.00 5.76
CA GLN A 54 -8.57 -4.18 5.52
C GLN A 54 -8.10 -5.37 6.36
N ASP A 55 -6.79 -5.58 6.45
CA ASP A 55 -6.22 -6.65 7.28
C ASP A 55 -6.56 -6.45 8.75
N ILE A 56 -6.44 -5.22 9.25
CA ILE A 56 -6.80 -4.89 10.63
C ILE A 56 -8.28 -5.13 10.88
N ARG A 57 -9.17 -4.71 9.97
CA ARG A 57 -10.62 -4.95 10.08
C ARG A 57 -10.93 -6.42 10.10
N SER A 58 -10.32 -7.22 9.21
CA SER A 58 -10.52 -8.66 9.17
C SER A 58 -10.07 -9.31 10.47
N GLU A 59 -8.94 -8.90 11.00
CA GLU A 59 -8.42 -9.40 12.27
C GLU A 59 -9.33 -9.04 13.44
N MET A 60 -9.84 -7.80 13.46
CA MET A 60 -10.80 -7.35 14.47
C MET A 60 -12.10 -8.16 14.42
N VAL A 61 -12.61 -8.42 13.22
CA VAL A 61 -13.79 -9.27 13.04
C VAL A 61 -13.53 -10.68 13.54
N ASN A 62 -12.38 -11.26 13.20
CA ASN A 62 -12.02 -12.61 13.66
C ASN A 62 -11.89 -12.68 15.18
N VAL A 63 -11.27 -11.68 15.80
CA VAL A 63 -11.16 -11.60 17.26
C VAL A 63 -12.55 -11.45 17.89
N ALA A 64 -13.39 -10.58 17.34
CA ALA A 64 -14.76 -10.38 17.83
C ALA A 64 -15.59 -11.66 17.73
N LEU A 65 -15.49 -12.39 16.61
CA LEU A 65 -16.18 -13.66 16.43
C LEU A 65 -15.68 -14.72 17.40
N SER A 66 -14.37 -14.81 17.60
CA SER A 66 -13.78 -15.76 18.56
C SER A 66 -14.22 -15.46 19.98
N ALA A 67 -14.21 -14.19 20.37
CA ALA A 67 -14.69 -13.75 21.69
C ALA A 67 -16.18 -14.05 21.86
N SER A 68 -17.00 -13.79 20.83
CA SER A 68 -18.43 -14.07 20.86
C SER A 68 -18.72 -15.56 21.01
N LYS A 69 -17.99 -16.41 20.29
CA LYS A 69 -18.12 -17.87 20.40
C LYS A 69 -17.75 -18.35 21.80
N GLU A 70 -16.71 -17.82 22.39
CA GLU A 70 -16.28 -18.18 23.72
C GLU A 70 -17.31 -17.76 24.77
N ILE A 71 -17.87 -16.56 24.65
CA ILE A 71 -18.93 -16.06 25.54
C ILE A 71 -20.17 -16.89 25.41
N LEU A 72 -20.63 -17.20 24.20
CA LEU A 72 -21.79 -18.03 23.94
C LEU A 72 -21.60 -19.44 24.50
N LYS A 73 -20.42 -20.02 24.30
CA LYS A 73 -20.11 -21.36 24.85
C LYS A 73 -20.19 -21.38 26.35
N ARG A 74 -19.63 -20.39 27.01
CA ARG A 74 -19.70 -20.31 28.49
C ARG A 74 -21.13 -20.12 28.98
N GLU A 75 -21.91 -19.30 28.29
CA GLU A 75 -23.32 -19.08 28.66
C GLU A 75 -24.17 -20.31 28.46
N VAL A 76 -23.99 -21.01 27.33
CA VAL A 76 -24.70 -22.28 27.06
C VAL A 76 -24.31 -23.35 28.08
N ASP A 77 -23.04 -23.53 28.37
CA ASP A 77 -22.54 -24.47 29.35
C ASP A 77 -23.13 -24.17 30.75
N SER A 78 -23.18 -22.88 31.11
CA SER A 78 -23.77 -22.44 32.38
C SER A 78 -25.26 -22.72 32.43
N LYS A 79 -26.02 -22.45 31.39
CA LYS A 79 -27.47 -22.74 31.31
C LYS A 79 -27.73 -24.22 31.31
N ASP A 80 -26.96 -25.00 30.56
CA ASP A 80 -27.12 -26.46 30.54
C ASP A 80 -26.83 -27.07 31.91
N ASN A 81 -25.81 -26.59 32.60
CA ASN A 81 -25.51 -27.05 33.97
C ASN A 81 -26.62 -26.71 34.95
N THR A 82 -27.16 -25.49 34.84
CA THR A 82 -28.27 -25.06 35.68
C THR A 82 -29.52 -25.92 35.43
N LYS A 83 -29.83 -26.16 34.17
CA LYS A 83 -30.98 -26.98 33.77
C LYS A 83 -30.82 -28.42 34.22
N LEU A 84 -29.64 -28.99 34.07
CA LEU A 84 -29.34 -30.33 34.55
C LEU A 84 -29.49 -30.43 36.07
N ALA A 85 -29.04 -29.44 36.80
CA ALA A 85 -29.18 -29.38 38.26
C ALA A 85 -30.65 -29.28 38.67
N GLU A 86 -31.44 -28.44 38.00
CA GLU A 86 -32.87 -28.30 38.21
C GLU A 86 -33.62 -29.62 37.92
N ASP A 87 -33.33 -30.25 36.80
CA ASP A 87 -33.93 -31.53 36.41
C ASP A 87 -33.61 -32.62 37.44
N PHE A 88 -32.37 -32.64 37.92
CA PHE A 88 -31.97 -33.60 38.95
C PHE A 88 -32.72 -33.39 40.25
N ILE A 89 -32.87 -32.14 40.70
CA ILE A 89 -33.65 -31.82 41.92
C ILE A 89 -35.09 -32.20 41.76
N ASN A 90 -35.70 -31.93 40.59
CA ASN A 90 -37.08 -32.27 40.31
C ASN A 90 -37.32 -33.78 40.30
N ARG A 91 -36.32 -34.57 39.87
CA ARG A 91 -36.41 -36.04 39.88
C ARG A 91 -36.32 -36.64 41.29
N LEU A 92 -35.62 -35.94 42.18
CA LEU A 92 -35.50 -36.37 43.56
C LEU A 92 -36.78 -36.15 44.40
N ASN A 93 -37.56 -35.19 43.98
CA ASN A 93 -38.88 -34.93 44.60
C ASN A 93 -39.98 -35.74 43.94
#